data_8e2cbda0dbc2009fc60854f37c9db332
#
_entry.id   8e2cbda0dbc2009fc60854f37c9db332
#
_cell.length_a   1.000
_cell.length_b   1.000
_cell.length_c   1.000
_cell.angle_alpha   90.00
_cell.angle_beta   90.00
_cell.angle_gamma   90.00
#
_symmetry.space_group_name_H-M   'P 1'
#
loop_
_entity.id
_entity.type
_entity.pdbx_description
1 polymer ?
#
loop_
_entity_poly.entity_id
_entity_poly.type
_entity_poly.pdbx_seq_one_letter_code
_entity_poly.pdbx_strand_id
1 'polypeptide(L)'
;MIECYILAGGQSRRFGEDKTLFPLKRKPCIQWVVEQAQRVCDRVFVVAKEPQKYSFLKGVELLKDILQEQFALAGLYTALSHTDQDRMVILSADMPLIKGELISLIWERSKNKITLFKVKGKIFPLFGVYPKGVKSTLEEYLKGGGLRVMEFVEKVGYEVVEDVGPFSYAFINMNTKEDARVILKIEIL
;
A
#
# COMPACT_ATOMS: atom_id res chain seq x y z
N MET A 1 4.59 7.04 16.89
CA MET A 1 4.83 5.67 16.36
C MET A 1 4.27 5.57 14.95
N ILE A 2 5.07 5.11 13.99
CA ILE A 2 4.66 4.95 12.59
C ILE A 2 4.30 3.49 12.35
N GLU A 3 3.03 3.22 12.08
CA GLU A 3 2.56 1.91 11.63
C GLU A 3 2.37 1.93 10.11
N CYS A 4 2.96 0.95 9.44
CA CYS A 4 2.80 0.73 8.01
C CYS A 4 2.00 -0.55 7.76
N TYR A 5 0.96 -0.45 6.93
CA TYR A 5 0.15 -1.58 6.50
C TYR A 5 0.36 -1.79 5.00
N ILE A 6 0.93 -2.93 4.65
CA ILE A 6 1.18 -3.33 3.27
C ILE A 6 0.01 -4.20 2.82
N LEU A 7 -0.75 -3.71 1.85
CA LEU A 7 -1.93 -4.41 1.34
C LEU A 7 -1.49 -5.38 0.24
N ALA A 8 -1.58 -6.67 0.53
CA ALA A 8 -1.19 -7.75 -0.38
C ALA A 8 -2.41 -8.49 -0.95
N GLY A 9 -3.60 -7.94 -0.76
CA GLY A 9 -4.82 -8.46 -1.33
C GLY A 9 -4.96 -8.13 -2.81
N GLY A 10 -5.90 -8.79 -3.48
CA GLY A 10 -6.21 -8.57 -4.88
C GLY A 10 -5.99 -9.81 -5.72
N GLN A 11 -6.61 -9.81 -6.91
CA GLN A 11 -6.49 -10.89 -7.88
C GLN A 11 -5.44 -10.52 -8.91
N SER A 12 -4.37 -11.30 -9.01
CA SER A 12 -3.29 -11.09 -10.00
C SER A 12 -3.69 -11.60 -11.40
N ARG A 13 -4.91 -11.31 -11.85
CA ARG A 13 -5.49 -11.88 -13.09
C ARG A 13 -4.65 -11.60 -14.33
N ARG A 14 -4.20 -10.35 -14.49
CA ARG A 14 -3.40 -9.92 -15.66
C ARG A 14 -1.95 -10.39 -15.57
N PHE A 15 -1.51 -10.78 -14.39
CA PHE A 15 -0.15 -11.28 -14.17
C PHE A 15 -0.03 -12.78 -14.45
N GLY A 16 -1.12 -13.54 -14.23
CA GLY A 16 -1.18 -14.98 -14.43
C GLY A 16 -0.70 -15.83 -13.25
N GLU A 17 -0.11 -15.20 -12.24
CA GLU A 17 0.31 -15.81 -10.99
C GLU A 17 0.28 -14.75 -9.88
N ASP A 18 0.57 -15.14 -8.63
CA ASP A 18 0.59 -14.15 -7.53
C ASP A 18 1.77 -13.18 -7.71
N LYS A 19 1.45 -11.98 -8.18
CA LYS A 19 2.45 -10.95 -8.48
C LYS A 19 3.26 -10.52 -7.26
N THR A 20 2.70 -10.60 -6.05
CA THR A 20 3.39 -10.19 -4.82
C THR A 20 4.54 -11.14 -4.47
N LEU A 21 4.43 -12.40 -4.90
CA LEU A 21 5.44 -13.45 -4.70
C LEU A 21 6.39 -13.59 -5.90
N PHE A 22 6.14 -12.87 -6.98
CA PHE A 22 6.98 -12.94 -8.17
C PHE A 22 8.39 -12.44 -7.87
N PRO A 23 9.43 -13.23 -8.24
CA PRO A 23 10.80 -12.87 -7.92
C PRO A 23 11.29 -11.71 -8.80
N LEU A 24 11.72 -10.65 -8.16
CA LEU A 24 12.46 -9.55 -8.76
C LEU A 24 13.91 -9.68 -8.30
N LYS A 25 14.79 -10.09 -9.20
CA LYS A 25 16.14 -10.55 -8.86
C LYS A 25 16.06 -11.73 -7.87
N ARG A 26 16.50 -11.55 -6.64
CA ARG A 26 16.60 -12.63 -5.64
C ARG A 26 15.51 -12.62 -4.59
N LYS A 27 14.55 -11.69 -4.68
CA LYS A 27 13.54 -11.50 -3.65
C LYS A 27 12.14 -11.41 -4.25
N PRO A 28 11.11 -11.93 -3.59
CA PRO A 28 9.73 -11.68 -4.00
C PRO A 28 9.40 -10.19 -4.00
N CYS A 29 8.51 -9.76 -4.88
CA CYS A 29 8.09 -8.37 -5.00
C CYS A 29 7.77 -7.72 -3.65
N ILE A 30 6.96 -8.37 -2.83
CA ILE A 30 6.55 -7.85 -1.52
C ILE A 30 7.73 -7.61 -0.56
N GLN A 31 8.79 -8.41 -0.66
CA GLN A 31 9.93 -8.26 0.25
C GLN A 31 10.67 -6.94 0.04
N TRP A 32 10.74 -6.46 -1.19
CA TRP A 32 11.29 -5.14 -1.47
C TRP A 32 10.52 -4.03 -0.76
N VAL A 33 9.19 -4.12 -0.76
CA VAL A 33 8.32 -3.17 -0.07
C VAL A 33 8.51 -3.25 1.45
N VAL A 34 8.49 -4.47 1.99
CA VAL A 34 8.66 -4.71 3.44
C VAL A 34 9.97 -4.14 3.95
N GLU A 35 11.08 -4.39 3.26
CA GLU A 35 12.39 -3.90 3.68
C GLU A 35 12.47 -2.37 3.70
N GLN A 36 11.84 -1.69 2.76
CA GLN A 36 11.79 -0.22 2.76
C GLN A 36 10.91 0.31 3.90
N ALA A 37 9.77 -0.32 4.16
CA ALA A 37 8.92 0.04 5.28
C ALA A 37 9.64 -0.15 6.62
N GLN A 38 10.35 -1.25 6.80
CA GLN A 38 11.10 -1.54 8.03
C GLN A 38 12.21 -0.55 8.35
N ARG A 39 12.70 0.18 7.35
CA ARG A 39 13.74 1.21 7.58
C ARG A 39 13.22 2.43 8.33
N VAL A 40 11.94 2.70 8.26
CA VAL A 40 11.35 3.98 8.73
C VAL A 40 10.11 3.81 9.59
N CYS A 41 9.45 2.65 9.55
CA CYS A 41 8.25 2.39 10.35
C CYS A 41 8.63 1.61 11.61
N ASP A 42 7.97 1.94 12.72
CA ASP A 42 8.13 1.24 14.00
C ASP A 42 7.52 -0.16 13.98
N ARG A 43 6.40 -0.30 13.27
CA ARG A 43 5.72 -1.60 13.08
C ARG A 43 5.26 -1.72 11.62
N VAL A 44 5.45 -2.91 11.07
CA VAL A 44 5.04 -3.23 9.70
C VAL A 44 4.10 -4.42 9.71
N PHE A 45 2.94 -4.25 9.07
CA PHE A 45 1.90 -5.26 8.93
C PHE A 45 1.72 -5.62 7.46
N VAL A 46 1.46 -6.89 7.19
CA VAL A 46 1.03 -7.35 5.87
C VAL A 46 -0.40 -7.83 5.98
N VAL A 47 -1.29 -7.22 5.21
CA VAL A 47 -2.73 -7.55 5.20
C VAL A 47 -3.03 -8.38 3.96
N ALA A 48 -3.56 -9.59 4.16
CA ALA A 48 -3.83 -10.52 3.07
C ALA A 48 -5.00 -11.45 3.38
N LYS A 49 -5.60 -12.03 2.33
CA LYS A 49 -6.63 -13.09 2.46
C LYS A 49 -6.04 -14.37 3.04
N GLU A 50 -4.84 -14.71 2.59
CA GLU A 50 -4.10 -15.90 3.00
C GLU A 50 -2.73 -15.50 3.56
N PRO A 51 -2.70 -14.99 4.81
CA PRO A 51 -1.45 -14.45 5.39
C PRO A 51 -0.32 -15.46 5.45
N GLN A 52 -0.63 -16.74 5.56
CA GLN A 52 0.38 -17.81 5.62
C GLN A 52 1.31 -17.86 4.40
N LYS A 53 0.88 -17.32 3.25
CA LYS A 53 1.74 -17.19 2.05
C LYS A 53 2.97 -16.31 2.31
N TYR A 54 2.91 -15.44 3.30
CA TYR A 54 3.92 -14.45 3.62
C TYR A 54 4.71 -14.79 4.89
N SER A 55 4.59 -16.04 5.37
CA SER A 55 5.29 -16.50 6.59
C SER A 55 6.80 -16.44 6.50
N PHE A 56 7.37 -16.37 5.29
CA PHE A 56 8.81 -16.19 5.08
C PHE A 56 9.32 -14.78 5.41
N LEU A 57 8.43 -13.79 5.51
CA LEU A 57 8.80 -12.42 5.85
C LEU A 57 9.14 -12.32 7.34
N LYS A 58 10.27 -11.70 7.65
CA LYS A 58 10.74 -11.50 9.02
C LYS A 58 10.46 -10.09 9.51
N GLY A 59 10.15 -9.96 10.79
CA GLY A 59 9.95 -8.65 11.42
C GLY A 59 8.66 -7.95 11.01
N VAL A 60 7.68 -8.69 10.48
CA VAL A 60 6.35 -8.17 10.14
C VAL A 60 5.29 -8.94 10.90
N GLU A 61 4.15 -8.29 11.13
CA GLU A 61 2.96 -8.94 11.64
C GLU A 61 2.01 -9.25 10.47
N LEU A 62 1.51 -10.48 10.42
CA LEU A 62 0.61 -10.91 9.36
C LEU A 62 -0.83 -10.77 9.85
N LEU A 63 -1.65 -10.06 9.08
CA LEU A 63 -3.06 -9.84 9.38
C LEU A 63 -3.93 -10.47 8.30
N LYS A 64 -4.92 -11.23 8.74
CA LYS A 64 -5.94 -11.73 7.83
C LYS A 64 -6.96 -10.64 7.57
N ASP A 65 -7.28 -10.45 6.30
CA ASP A 65 -8.31 -9.53 5.86
C ASP A 65 -9.66 -9.92 6.47
N ILE A 66 -10.34 -8.98 7.12
CA ILE A 66 -11.60 -9.25 7.81
C ILE A 66 -12.81 -9.29 6.88
N LEU A 67 -12.69 -8.77 5.66
CA LEU A 67 -13.70 -8.89 4.62
C LEU A 67 -13.32 -9.98 3.63
N GLN A 68 -14.31 -10.71 3.13
CA GLN A 68 -14.07 -11.80 2.18
C GLN A 68 -13.83 -11.32 0.75
N GLU A 69 -14.33 -10.16 0.42
CA GLU A 69 -14.23 -9.55 -0.90
C GLU A 69 -12.77 -9.22 -1.24
N GLN A 70 -12.41 -9.47 -2.49
CA GLN A 70 -11.05 -9.23 -2.98
C GLN A 70 -10.93 -7.88 -3.68
N PHE A 71 -10.89 -6.81 -2.90
CA PHE A 71 -10.67 -5.47 -3.40
C PHE A 71 -9.85 -4.65 -2.39
N ALA A 72 -9.21 -3.59 -2.87
CA ALA A 72 -8.26 -2.82 -2.06
C ALA A 72 -8.87 -2.19 -0.80
N LEU A 73 -10.16 -1.80 -0.87
CA LEU A 73 -10.87 -1.25 0.29
C LEU A 73 -11.03 -2.25 1.42
N ALA A 74 -11.08 -3.55 1.14
CA ALA A 74 -11.11 -4.58 2.18
C ALA A 74 -9.84 -4.54 3.03
N GLY A 75 -8.68 -4.46 2.40
CA GLY A 75 -7.41 -4.31 3.09
C GLY A 75 -7.31 -3.01 3.87
N LEU A 76 -7.75 -1.91 3.30
CA LEU A 76 -7.79 -0.61 3.97
C LEU A 76 -8.70 -0.66 5.21
N TYR A 77 -9.88 -1.27 5.08
CA TYR A 77 -10.81 -1.43 6.20
C TYR A 77 -10.21 -2.28 7.32
N THR A 78 -9.53 -3.36 6.98
CA THR A 78 -8.83 -4.21 7.94
C THR A 78 -7.76 -3.41 8.70
N ALA A 79 -6.95 -2.64 7.98
CA ALA A 79 -5.91 -1.80 8.59
C ALA A 79 -6.50 -0.75 9.53
N LEU A 80 -7.56 -0.04 9.10
CA LEU A 80 -8.25 0.96 9.91
C LEU A 80 -8.91 0.35 11.15
N SER A 81 -9.36 -0.89 11.06
CA SER A 81 -9.97 -1.62 12.19
C SER A 81 -8.93 -2.13 13.18
N HIS A 82 -7.72 -2.35 12.74
CA HIS A 82 -6.64 -2.91 13.56
C HIS A 82 -5.82 -1.83 14.29
N THR A 83 -5.55 -0.70 13.65
CA THR A 83 -4.64 0.31 14.22
C THR A 83 -5.21 0.97 15.48
N ASP A 84 -4.34 1.19 16.46
CA ASP A 84 -4.60 2.03 17.63
C ASP A 84 -4.03 3.44 17.49
N GLN A 85 -3.34 3.71 16.39
CA GLN A 85 -2.77 5.03 16.11
C GLN A 85 -3.82 5.95 15.47
N ASP A 86 -3.64 7.26 15.62
CA ASP A 86 -4.54 8.27 15.01
C ASP A 86 -4.47 8.27 13.49
N ARG A 87 -3.35 7.83 12.93
CA ARG A 87 -3.12 7.70 11.49
C ARG A 87 -2.10 6.60 11.21
N MET A 88 -2.10 6.12 10.00
CA MET A 88 -1.20 5.04 9.56
C MET A 88 -0.78 5.22 8.11
N VAL A 89 0.34 4.62 7.75
CA VAL A 89 0.81 4.54 6.36
C VAL A 89 0.18 3.32 5.70
N ILE A 90 -0.36 3.52 4.50
CA ILE A 90 -0.84 2.45 3.62
C ILE A 90 0.11 2.33 2.45
N LEU A 91 0.56 1.12 2.18
CA LEU A 91 1.41 0.77 1.05
C LEU A 91 0.79 -0.38 0.25
N SER A 92 1.02 -0.39 -1.04
CA SER A 92 0.66 -1.51 -1.90
C SER A 92 1.84 -2.47 -2.04
N ALA A 93 1.58 -3.78 -1.95
CA ALA A 93 2.60 -4.81 -2.11
C ALA A 93 3.18 -4.92 -3.53
N ASP A 94 2.56 -4.28 -4.51
CA ASP A 94 2.95 -4.32 -5.92
C ASP A 94 3.75 -3.10 -6.39
N MET A 95 4.29 -2.31 -5.48
CA MET A 95 5.16 -1.18 -5.77
C MET A 95 6.59 -1.43 -5.24
N PRO A 96 7.37 -2.30 -5.88
CA PRO A 96 8.65 -2.77 -5.34
C PRO A 96 9.76 -1.72 -5.32
N LEU A 97 9.61 -0.62 -6.06
CA LEU A 97 10.62 0.43 -6.16
C LEU A 97 10.45 1.56 -5.12
N ILE A 98 9.47 1.49 -4.23
CA ILE A 98 9.28 2.51 -3.20
C ILE A 98 10.52 2.63 -2.32
N LYS A 99 10.71 3.81 -1.73
CA LYS A 99 11.83 4.13 -0.86
C LYS A 99 11.34 4.58 0.51
N GLY A 100 12.11 4.23 1.56
CA GLY A 100 11.82 4.67 2.91
C GLY A 100 11.72 6.19 3.03
N GLU A 101 12.52 6.92 2.26
CA GLU A 101 12.49 8.38 2.20
C GLU A 101 11.12 8.93 1.78
N LEU A 102 10.44 8.24 0.84
CA LEU A 102 9.08 8.61 0.43
C LEU A 102 8.06 8.33 1.54
N ILE A 103 8.24 7.24 2.28
CA ILE A 103 7.38 6.91 3.42
C ILE A 103 7.52 7.99 4.50
N SER A 104 8.75 8.37 4.83
CA SER A 104 9.01 9.47 5.77
C SER A 104 8.42 10.78 5.30
N LEU A 105 8.59 11.11 4.02
CA LEU A 105 8.06 12.34 3.42
C LEU A 105 6.53 12.42 3.55
N ILE A 106 5.81 11.38 3.15
CA ILE A 106 4.34 11.42 3.22
C ILE A 106 3.84 11.48 4.67
N TRP A 107 4.53 10.80 5.57
CA TRP A 107 4.22 10.85 7.00
C TRP A 107 4.36 12.26 7.57
N GLU A 108 5.47 12.93 7.28
CA GLU A 108 5.73 14.30 7.75
C GLU A 108 4.76 15.33 7.18
N ARG A 109 4.35 15.13 5.93
CA ARG A 109 3.39 16.03 5.26
C ARG A 109 1.94 15.79 5.69
N SER A 110 1.63 14.61 6.21
CA SER A 110 0.27 14.26 6.61
C SER A 110 -0.11 14.91 7.93
N LYS A 111 -1.39 15.27 8.04
CA LYS A 111 -2.01 15.81 9.27
C LYS A 111 -3.30 15.04 9.56
N ASN A 112 -4.43 15.70 9.45
CA ASN A 112 -5.74 15.16 9.80
C ASN A 112 -6.56 14.67 8.61
N LYS A 113 -6.02 14.76 7.40
CA LYS A 113 -6.69 14.34 6.17
C LYS A 113 -5.95 13.18 5.54
N ILE A 114 -6.64 12.42 4.69
CA ILE A 114 -6.01 11.47 3.80
C ILE A 114 -4.96 12.24 2.97
N THR A 115 -3.73 11.75 2.96
CA THR A 115 -2.63 12.40 2.24
C THR A 115 -2.00 11.38 1.29
N LEU A 116 -1.99 11.69 0.01
CA LEU A 116 -1.60 10.76 -1.06
C LEU A 116 -0.52 11.39 -1.93
N PHE A 117 0.27 10.56 -2.59
CA PHE A 117 1.16 11.03 -3.64
C PHE A 117 0.40 11.26 -4.95
N LYS A 118 0.77 12.34 -5.63
CA LYS A 118 0.38 12.60 -7.02
C LYS A 118 1.65 12.80 -7.84
N VAL A 119 1.91 11.91 -8.77
CA VAL A 119 3.14 11.91 -9.58
C VAL A 119 2.76 11.84 -11.05
N LYS A 120 3.27 12.79 -11.84
CA LYS A 120 2.95 12.90 -13.28
C LYS A 120 1.43 12.91 -13.54
N GLY A 121 0.70 13.63 -12.71
CA GLY A 121 -0.76 13.76 -12.82
C GLY A 121 -1.56 12.59 -12.30
N LYS A 122 -0.93 11.49 -11.87
CA LYS A 122 -1.59 10.30 -11.35
C LYS A 122 -1.56 10.27 -9.82
N ILE A 123 -2.70 9.99 -9.20
CA ILE A 123 -2.82 9.81 -7.75
C ILE A 123 -2.62 8.34 -7.40
N PHE A 124 -1.90 8.10 -6.31
CA PHE A 124 -1.61 6.76 -5.80
C PHE A 124 -2.37 6.53 -4.47
N PRO A 125 -3.60 6.04 -4.51
CA PRO A 125 -4.43 5.92 -3.31
C PRO A 125 -3.93 4.86 -2.33
N LEU A 126 -3.10 3.92 -2.78
CA LEU A 126 -2.48 2.90 -1.94
C LEU A 126 -0.99 3.20 -1.65
N PHE A 127 -0.62 4.46 -1.72
CA PHE A 127 0.62 4.96 -1.17
C PHE A 127 0.35 6.31 -0.50
N GLY A 128 0.00 6.25 0.77
CA GLY A 128 -0.36 7.47 1.50
C GLY A 128 -0.57 7.25 2.98
N VAL A 129 -1.09 8.26 3.63
CA VAL A 129 -1.44 8.24 5.05
C VAL A 129 -2.94 8.42 5.21
N TYR A 130 -3.53 7.55 6.01
CA TYR A 130 -4.97 7.55 6.29
C TYR A 130 -5.21 7.78 7.78
N PRO A 131 -6.01 8.80 8.16
CA PRO A 131 -6.44 8.99 9.53
C PRO A 131 -7.39 7.86 9.97
N LYS A 132 -7.27 7.40 11.21
CA LYS A 132 -8.20 6.40 11.77
C LYS A 132 -9.67 6.85 11.71
N GLY A 133 -9.90 8.14 11.83
CA GLY A 133 -11.25 8.72 11.82
C GLY A 133 -12.04 8.51 10.53
N VAL A 134 -11.39 8.13 9.41
CA VAL A 134 -12.11 7.84 8.16
C VAL A 134 -12.77 6.47 8.13
N LYS A 135 -12.54 5.63 9.14
CA LYS A 135 -13.12 4.29 9.21
C LYS A 135 -14.63 4.28 9.12
N SER A 136 -15.31 5.14 9.86
CA SER A 136 -16.78 5.20 9.87
C SER A 136 -17.36 5.56 8.49
N THR A 137 -16.73 6.50 7.80
CA THR A 137 -17.12 6.86 6.44
C THR A 137 -16.87 5.71 5.47
N LEU A 138 -15.78 4.95 5.65
CA LEU A 138 -15.52 3.77 4.85
C LEU A 138 -16.57 2.68 5.07
N GLU A 139 -16.98 2.46 6.32
CA GLU A 139 -18.06 1.51 6.64
C GLU A 139 -19.36 1.87 5.91
N GLU A 140 -19.76 3.14 5.95
CA GLU A 140 -20.95 3.62 5.25
C GLU A 140 -20.84 3.45 3.73
N TYR A 141 -19.67 3.77 3.17
CA TYR A 141 -19.40 3.63 1.75
C TYR A 141 -19.49 2.16 1.31
N LEU A 142 -18.92 1.24 2.08
CA LEU A 142 -18.98 -0.20 1.81
C LEU A 142 -20.42 -0.74 1.93
N LYS A 143 -21.17 -0.32 2.96
CA LYS A 143 -22.58 -0.71 3.12
C LYS A 143 -23.46 -0.23 1.97
N GLY A 144 -23.11 0.90 1.37
CA GLY A 144 -23.78 1.43 0.18
C GLY A 144 -23.37 0.76 -1.15
N GLY A 145 -22.54 -0.28 -1.11
CA GLY A 145 -22.07 -0.99 -2.29
C GLY A 145 -20.83 -0.39 -2.95
N GLY A 146 -20.18 0.56 -2.32
CA GLY A 146 -18.96 1.19 -2.85
C GLY A 146 -17.78 0.20 -2.87
N LEU A 147 -17.03 0.20 -3.98
CA LEU A 147 -15.92 -0.73 -4.21
C LEU A 147 -14.61 -0.07 -4.65
N ARG A 148 -14.65 1.21 -4.98
CA ARG A 148 -13.52 1.92 -5.58
C ARG A 148 -12.82 2.84 -4.59
N VAL A 149 -11.52 2.67 -4.44
CA VAL A 149 -10.70 3.47 -3.51
C VAL A 149 -10.78 4.96 -3.84
N MET A 150 -10.62 5.33 -5.10
CA MET A 150 -10.63 6.76 -5.48
C MET A 150 -11.98 7.42 -5.27
N GLU A 151 -13.09 6.73 -5.51
CA GLU A 151 -14.42 7.27 -5.19
C GLU A 151 -14.59 7.52 -3.69
N PHE A 152 -14.12 6.58 -2.87
CA PHE A 152 -14.10 6.76 -1.42
C PHE A 152 -13.24 7.96 -1.00
N VAL A 153 -12.02 8.02 -1.51
CA VAL A 153 -11.07 9.09 -1.18
C VAL A 153 -11.61 10.47 -1.58
N GLU A 154 -12.22 10.58 -2.76
CA GLU A 154 -12.86 11.82 -3.23
C GLU A 154 -14.05 12.22 -2.36
N LYS A 155 -14.83 11.25 -1.90
CA LYS A 155 -15.95 11.48 -1.00
C LYS A 155 -15.50 12.04 0.36
N VAL A 156 -14.40 11.52 0.90
CA VAL A 156 -13.85 11.97 2.19
C VAL A 156 -13.12 13.30 2.07
N GLY A 157 -12.44 13.50 0.95
CA GLY A 157 -11.50 14.61 0.76
C GLY A 157 -10.07 14.19 1.14
N TYR A 158 -9.11 14.73 0.41
CA TYR A 158 -7.70 14.37 0.58
C TYR A 158 -6.77 15.51 0.17
N GLU A 159 -5.53 15.40 0.58
CA GLU A 159 -4.43 16.26 0.18
C GLU A 159 -3.42 15.47 -0.64
N VAL A 160 -2.63 16.14 -1.49
CA VAL A 160 -1.61 15.50 -2.30
C VAL A 160 -0.23 16.03 -1.99
N VAL A 161 0.77 15.16 -2.16
CA VAL A 161 2.19 15.48 -2.16
C VAL A 161 2.72 15.21 -3.56
N GLU A 162 3.23 16.24 -4.24
CA GLU A 162 3.67 16.16 -5.64
C GLU A 162 5.19 16.18 -5.77
N ASP A 163 5.90 16.85 -4.88
CA ASP A 163 7.35 16.92 -4.91
C ASP A 163 7.97 15.67 -4.28
N VAL A 164 8.37 14.74 -5.13
CA VAL A 164 9.00 13.47 -4.72
C VAL A 164 10.51 13.47 -4.98
N GLY A 165 11.10 14.64 -5.30
CA GLY A 165 12.52 14.74 -5.61
C GLY A 165 12.95 13.80 -6.74
N PRO A 166 14.05 13.05 -6.58
CA PRO A 166 14.55 12.15 -7.62
C PRO A 166 13.81 10.80 -7.68
N PHE A 167 12.74 10.59 -6.90
CA PHE A 167 12.12 9.29 -6.72
C PHE A 167 10.88 9.04 -7.60
N SER A 168 10.66 9.80 -8.66
CA SER A 168 9.47 9.60 -9.53
C SER A 168 9.41 8.19 -10.13
N TYR A 169 10.55 7.54 -10.36
CA TYR A 169 10.63 6.17 -10.85
C TYR A 169 10.04 5.13 -9.90
N ALA A 170 9.92 5.46 -8.60
CA ALA A 170 9.42 4.53 -7.59
C ALA A 170 7.92 4.22 -7.73
N PHE A 171 7.20 5.06 -8.49
CA PHE A 171 5.74 5.00 -8.61
C PHE A 171 5.30 4.12 -9.78
N ILE A 172 5.78 2.88 -9.80
CA ILE A 172 5.40 1.87 -10.79
C ILE A 172 4.71 0.73 -10.06
N ASN A 173 3.44 0.49 -10.39
CA ASN A 173 2.72 -0.70 -9.95
C ASN A 173 3.08 -1.88 -10.85
N MET A 174 3.44 -3.00 -10.26
CA MET A 174 3.69 -4.23 -11.00
C MET A 174 2.38 -4.99 -11.19
N ASN A 175 1.67 -4.71 -12.27
CA ASN A 175 0.38 -5.33 -12.59
C ASN A 175 0.46 -6.39 -13.69
N THR A 176 1.50 -6.32 -14.52
CA THR A 176 1.74 -7.23 -15.64
C THR A 176 3.19 -7.71 -15.63
N LYS A 177 3.46 -8.77 -16.40
CA LYS A 177 4.84 -9.25 -16.58
C LYS A 177 5.70 -8.23 -17.34
N GLU A 178 5.09 -7.40 -18.17
CA GLU A 178 5.80 -6.29 -18.81
C GLU A 178 6.23 -5.24 -17.79
N ASP A 179 5.40 -4.93 -16.82
CA ASP A 179 5.78 -4.05 -15.71
C ASP A 179 7.00 -4.61 -14.96
N ALA A 180 7.01 -5.93 -14.70
CA ALA A 180 8.15 -6.58 -14.07
C ALA A 180 9.44 -6.43 -14.90
N ARG A 181 9.34 -6.55 -16.22
CA ARG A 181 10.49 -6.34 -17.12
C ARG A 181 11.01 -4.91 -17.05
N VAL A 182 10.11 -3.93 -17.05
CA VAL A 182 10.47 -2.51 -16.91
C VAL A 182 11.18 -2.26 -15.57
N ILE A 183 10.61 -2.79 -14.49
CA ILE A 183 11.18 -2.66 -13.14
C ILE A 183 12.60 -3.26 -13.08
N LEU A 184 12.79 -4.44 -13.66
CA LEU A 184 14.09 -5.12 -13.67
C LEU A 184 15.18 -4.39 -14.48
N LYS A 185 14.78 -3.51 -15.40
CA LYS A 185 15.73 -2.66 -16.15
C LYS A 185 16.20 -1.45 -15.36
N ILE A 186 15.50 -1.09 -14.28
CA ILE A 186 15.90 0.01 -13.39
C ILE A 186 16.97 -0.53 -12.44
N GLU A 187 18.20 -0.02 -12.54
CA GLU A 187 19.38 -0.52 -11.81
C GLU A 187 19.37 -0.22 -10.31
N ILE A 188 18.22 -0.10 -9.69
CA ILE A 188 18.07 0.31 -8.29
C ILE A 188 17.75 -0.87 -7.37
N LEU A 189 17.25 -1.95 -7.93
CA LEU A 189 16.98 -3.18 -7.19
C LEU A 189 18.25 -3.94 -6.87
#